data_a4558c1dafc563fdf8f26250190c8e5c
#
_entry.id   a4558c1dafc563fdf8f26250190c8e5c
#
_cell.length_a   1.000
_cell.length_b   1.000
_cell.length_c   1.000
_cell.angle_alpha   90.00
_cell.angle_beta   90.00
_cell.angle_gamma   90.00
#
_symmetry.space_group_name_H-M   'P 1'
#
loop_
_entity.id
_entity.type
_entity.pdbx_description
1 polymer ?
#
loop_
_entity_poly.entity_id
_entity_poly.type
_entity_poly.pdbx_seq_one_letter_code
_entity_poly.pdbx_strand_id
1 'polypeptide(L)'
;MENPITMTISSQPPKIKYLTNKDLLREIHLSKNTYCSFISPDYSEYDLILPNISKINVRTIAEAKRNQAIRLSKRAHESAVLTGGKKLPAKEFEVDYKTIKKVDVVFRIMTFEHIPLAPGRKKTLKNTADSHDKVNFPPFQHWKFDDNNNLIPVGKSHWKGDLTTGEFNKEHGKMTNNLARMFLKLCERYATRGNVRGYTYNDEMRGQAILQLTQIGLQFDESKSDNPFAYYTAAVTNSFVRIINIEKRNQNIRDDILEMNGMNPSWTRQNSGVSNFSAGTGASSGEGGGDWD
;
A
#
# COMPACT_ATOMS: atom_id res chain seq x y z
N MET A 1 16.51 17.38 -51.50
CA MET A 1 17.13 16.50 -50.47
C MET A 1 16.83 17.12 -49.12
N GLU A 2 15.73 16.70 -48.51
CA GLU A 2 15.30 17.18 -47.19
C GLU A 2 15.82 16.23 -46.12
N ASN A 3 16.54 16.79 -45.14
CA ASN A 3 17.04 16.03 -44.01
C ASN A 3 15.88 15.73 -43.02
N PRO A 4 15.70 14.49 -42.58
CA PRO A 4 14.73 14.19 -41.53
C PRO A 4 15.26 14.67 -40.16
N ILE A 5 14.52 15.58 -39.55
CA ILE A 5 14.72 16.02 -38.15
C ILE A 5 14.38 14.85 -37.22
N THR A 6 15.42 14.18 -36.74
CA THR A 6 15.29 13.15 -35.70
C THR A 6 15.01 13.85 -34.36
N MET A 7 13.74 13.93 -33.97
CA MET A 7 13.37 14.31 -32.61
C MET A 7 13.79 13.19 -31.63
N THR A 8 14.91 13.35 -31.00
CA THR A 8 15.30 12.57 -29.83
C THR A 8 14.46 12.99 -28.63
N ILE A 9 13.34 12.29 -28.42
CA ILE A 9 12.56 12.41 -27.18
C ILE A 9 13.36 11.74 -26.06
N SER A 10 14.20 12.52 -25.38
CA SER A 10 14.82 12.13 -24.13
C SER A 10 13.77 12.19 -23.01
N SER A 11 12.92 11.19 -22.92
CA SER A 11 11.99 11.04 -21.82
C SER A 11 12.65 10.32 -20.64
N GLN A 12 13.57 10.98 -19.96
CA GLN A 12 13.92 10.55 -18.60
C GLN A 12 12.74 10.87 -17.68
N PRO A 13 12.13 9.85 -17.03
CA PRO A 13 11.05 10.11 -16.10
C PRO A 13 11.54 11.00 -14.96
N PRO A 14 10.70 11.92 -14.45
CA PRO A 14 11.10 12.85 -13.40
C PRO A 14 11.66 12.09 -12.20
N LYS A 15 12.84 12.51 -11.71
CA LYS A 15 13.48 11.94 -10.52
C LYS A 15 12.57 12.20 -9.33
N ILE A 16 11.90 11.16 -8.81
CA ILE A 16 11.09 11.23 -7.60
C ILE A 16 12.03 11.56 -6.44
N LYS A 17 12.02 12.81 -6.01
CA LYS A 17 12.96 13.32 -5.01
C LYS A 17 12.63 12.83 -3.60
N TYR A 18 11.33 12.70 -3.29
CA TYR A 18 10.81 12.22 -2.00
C TYR A 18 9.58 11.34 -2.22
N LEU A 19 9.40 10.33 -1.37
CA LEU A 19 8.19 9.52 -1.31
C LEU A 19 7.22 10.18 -0.32
N THR A 20 6.10 10.68 -0.80
CA THR A 20 5.04 11.21 0.05
C THR A 20 3.85 10.26 0.08
N ASN A 21 3.05 10.31 1.14
CA ASN A 21 1.80 9.55 1.22
C ASN A 21 0.87 9.89 0.06
N LYS A 22 0.82 11.17 -0.34
CA LYS A 22 -0.02 11.65 -1.43
C LYS A 22 0.36 11.00 -2.77
N ASP A 23 1.66 10.93 -3.06
CA ASP A 23 2.14 10.32 -4.31
C ASP A 23 1.90 8.81 -4.32
N LEU A 24 2.10 8.13 -3.17
CA LEU A 24 1.80 6.71 -3.02
C LEU A 24 0.31 6.44 -3.22
N LEU A 25 -0.59 7.18 -2.56
CA LEU A 25 -2.04 7.03 -2.72
C LEU A 25 -2.46 7.23 -4.16
N ARG A 26 -1.92 8.24 -4.85
CA ARG A 26 -2.21 8.49 -6.27
C ARG A 26 -1.80 7.30 -7.14
N GLU A 27 -0.60 6.78 -6.98
CA GLU A 27 -0.10 5.67 -7.79
C GLU A 27 -0.80 4.33 -7.46
N ILE A 28 -1.20 4.11 -6.20
CA ILE A 28 -2.05 2.99 -5.79
C ILE A 28 -3.40 3.08 -6.51
N HIS A 29 -4.03 4.25 -6.47
CA HIS A 29 -5.31 4.49 -7.12
C HIS A 29 -5.22 4.24 -8.64
N LEU A 30 -4.22 4.82 -9.31
CA LEU A 30 -3.98 4.60 -10.73
C LEU A 30 -3.74 3.12 -11.06
N SER A 31 -3.00 2.42 -10.22
CA SER A 31 -2.76 0.98 -10.40
C SER A 31 -4.04 0.17 -10.21
N LYS A 32 -4.85 0.45 -9.19
CA LYS A 32 -6.15 -0.23 -8.97
C LYS A 32 -7.12 0.01 -10.12
N ASN A 33 -7.13 1.23 -10.69
CA ASN A 33 -7.99 1.56 -11.81
C ASN A 33 -7.73 0.71 -13.06
N THR A 34 -6.51 0.17 -13.24
CA THR A 34 -6.23 -0.76 -14.36
C THR A 34 -6.99 -2.08 -14.27
N TYR A 35 -7.48 -2.43 -13.09
CA TYR A 35 -8.29 -3.63 -12.82
C TYR A 35 -9.80 -3.35 -12.80
N CYS A 36 -10.21 -2.13 -13.15
CA CYS A 36 -11.58 -1.68 -13.05
C CYS A 36 -12.16 -1.42 -14.43
N SER A 37 -13.47 -1.63 -14.56
CA SER A 37 -14.27 -1.13 -15.68
C SER A 37 -15.14 0.01 -15.22
N PHE A 38 -15.19 1.07 -16.04
CA PHE A 38 -16.00 2.27 -15.81
C PHE A 38 -16.84 2.57 -17.06
N ILE A 39 -18.04 3.13 -16.90
CA ILE A 39 -18.87 3.59 -18.01
C ILE A 39 -18.17 4.73 -18.77
N SER A 40 -17.51 5.62 -18.04
CA SER A 40 -16.68 6.72 -18.60
C SER A 40 -15.39 6.82 -17.81
N PRO A 41 -14.27 7.21 -18.45
CA PRO A 41 -13.01 7.49 -17.76
C PRO A 41 -13.12 8.49 -16.60
N ASP A 42 -14.07 9.44 -16.69
CA ASP A 42 -14.30 10.45 -15.64
C ASP A 42 -14.76 9.84 -14.31
N TYR A 43 -15.42 8.67 -14.36
CA TYR A 43 -15.87 7.95 -13.16
C TYR A 43 -14.79 7.08 -12.51
N SER A 44 -13.58 7.12 -13.02
CA SER A 44 -12.43 6.46 -12.39
C SER A 44 -12.02 7.10 -11.08
N GLU A 45 -12.31 8.40 -10.90
CA GLU A 45 -12.07 9.14 -9.66
C GLU A 45 -13.31 9.13 -8.76
N TYR A 46 -13.11 9.27 -7.47
CA TYR A 46 -14.17 9.28 -6.46
C TYR A 46 -13.97 10.45 -5.48
N ASP A 47 -15.06 10.83 -4.82
CA ASP A 47 -15.08 11.96 -3.90
C ASP A 47 -15.18 11.52 -2.44
N LEU A 48 -15.80 10.36 -2.17
CA LEU A 48 -15.94 9.81 -0.82
C LEU A 48 -15.95 8.28 -0.85
N ILE A 49 -15.28 7.65 0.13
CA ILE A 49 -15.33 6.19 0.34
C ILE A 49 -16.35 5.90 1.43
N LEU A 50 -17.24 4.95 1.17
CA LEU A 50 -18.25 4.50 2.12
C LEU A 50 -18.25 2.98 2.23
N PRO A 51 -18.54 2.43 3.42
CA PRO A 51 -18.56 0.99 3.62
C PRO A 51 -19.82 0.32 3.03
N ASN A 52 -20.89 1.07 2.80
CA ASN A 52 -22.17 0.55 2.28
C ASN A 52 -22.98 1.68 1.63
N ILE A 53 -23.82 1.32 0.66
CA ILE A 53 -24.76 2.23 -0.02
C ILE A 53 -25.73 2.89 0.98
N SER A 54 -26.18 2.19 2.01
CA SER A 54 -27.09 2.73 3.04
C SER A 54 -26.51 3.89 3.84
N LYS A 55 -25.20 4.12 3.78
CA LYS A 55 -24.52 5.25 4.43
C LYS A 55 -24.55 6.55 3.62
N ILE A 56 -25.09 6.51 2.41
CA ILE A 56 -25.29 7.70 1.59
C ILE A 56 -26.47 8.51 2.17
N ASN A 57 -26.17 9.65 2.75
CA ASN A 57 -27.13 10.58 3.37
C ASN A 57 -26.76 12.04 3.05
N VAL A 58 -27.58 12.97 3.47
CA VAL A 58 -27.35 14.41 3.18
C VAL A 58 -25.97 14.90 3.66
N ARG A 59 -25.48 14.40 4.79
CA ARG A 59 -24.18 14.76 5.36
C ARG A 59 -23.04 14.23 4.49
N THR A 60 -23.09 12.96 4.10
CA THR A 60 -22.05 12.32 3.25
C THR A 60 -22.05 12.92 1.84
N ILE A 61 -23.22 13.31 1.29
CA ILE A 61 -23.30 14.04 0.02
C ILE A 61 -22.62 15.42 0.14
N ALA A 62 -22.87 16.15 1.23
CA ALA A 62 -22.23 17.47 1.44
C ALA A 62 -20.70 17.32 1.60
N GLU A 63 -20.23 16.29 2.29
CA GLU A 63 -18.82 15.98 2.43
C GLU A 63 -18.19 15.62 1.07
N ALA A 64 -18.82 14.77 0.29
CA ALA A 64 -18.36 14.38 -1.04
C ALA A 64 -18.28 15.59 -1.99
N LYS A 65 -19.25 16.51 -1.95
CA LYS A 65 -19.17 17.78 -2.70
C LYS A 65 -17.97 18.64 -2.31
N ARG A 66 -17.63 18.72 -1.02
CA ARG A 66 -16.44 19.44 -0.55
C ARG A 66 -15.16 18.79 -1.06
N ASN A 67 -15.07 17.48 -0.99
CA ASN A 67 -13.91 16.74 -1.49
C ASN A 67 -13.75 16.90 -3.01
N GLN A 68 -14.85 16.88 -3.76
CA GLN A 68 -14.85 17.15 -5.19
C GLN A 68 -14.38 18.58 -5.51
N ALA A 69 -14.87 19.58 -4.76
CA ALA A 69 -14.42 20.97 -4.91
C ALA A 69 -12.89 21.08 -4.72
N ILE A 70 -12.36 20.46 -3.67
CA ILE A 70 -10.93 20.42 -3.39
C ILE A 70 -10.17 19.74 -4.54
N ARG A 71 -10.68 18.63 -5.07
CA ARG A 71 -10.09 17.89 -6.19
C ARG A 71 -10.05 18.73 -7.46
N LEU A 72 -11.17 19.37 -7.82
CA LEU A 72 -11.28 20.24 -8.99
C LEU A 72 -10.36 21.46 -8.87
N SER A 73 -10.33 22.11 -7.71
CA SER A 73 -9.45 23.25 -7.43
C SER A 73 -7.98 22.89 -7.61
N LYS A 74 -7.55 21.71 -7.10
CA LYS A 74 -6.18 21.21 -7.28
C LYS A 74 -5.87 20.93 -8.74
N ARG A 75 -6.78 20.29 -9.48
CA ARG A 75 -6.60 19.98 -10.90
C ARG A 75 -6.50 21.26 -11.74
N ALA A 76 -7.36 22.25 -11.48
CA ALA A 76 -7.32 23.55 -12.15
C ALA A 76 -6.00 24.29 -11.88
N HIS A 77 -5.54 24.31 -10.63
CA HIS A 77 -4.26 24.90 -10.26
C HIS A 77 -3.07 24.17 -10.91
N GLU A 78 -3.03 22.84 -10.88
CA GLU A 78 -1.97 22.04 -11.51
C GLU A 78 -1.91 22.27 -13.03
N SER A 79 -3.06 22.31 -13.71
CA SER A 79 -3.11 22.60 -15.16
C SER A 79 -2.66 24.01 -15.48
N ALA A 80 -3.06 25.02 -14.72
CA ALA A 80 -2.64 26.41 -14.89
C ALA A 80 -1.13 26.58 -14.67
N VAL A 81 -0.54 25.93 -13.68
CA VAL A 81 0.91 25.93 -13.45
C VAL A 81 1.68 25.28 -14.59
N LEU A 82 1.16 24.19 -15.17
CA LEU A 82 1.78 23.53 -16.32
C LEU A 82 1.73 24.38 -17.57
N THR A 83 0.64 25.14 -17.78
CA THR A 83 0.46 26.00 -18.97
C THR A 83 1.16 27.35 -18.82
N GLY A 84 1.14 27.95 -17.62
CA GLY A 84 1.62 29.32 -17.38
C GLY A 84 3.06 29.45 -16.86
N GLY A 85 3.73 28.36 -16.51
CA GLY A 85 5.14 28.35 -16.06
C GLY A 85 5.44 29.12 -14.76
N LYS A 86 4.46 29.81 -14.15
CA LYS A 86 4.60 30.56 -12.90
C LYS A 86 3.81 29.89 -11.78
N LYS A 87 4.28 30.02 -10.53
CA LYS A 87 3.54 29.60 -9.34
C LYS A 87 2.39 30.60 -9.12
N LEU A 88 1.19 30.22 -9.56
CA LEU A 88 -0.02 30.98 -9.31
C LEU A 88 -0.56 30.66 -7.91
N PRO A 89 -1.20 31.63 -7.20
CA PRO A 89 -1.77 31.38 -5.89
C PRO A 89 -2.96 30.42 -6.00
N ALA A 90 -2.97 29.38 -5.16
CA ALA A 90 -4.00 28.32 -5.19
C ALA A 90 -5.43 28.85 -4.94
N LYS A 91 -5.56 29.99 -4.26
CA LYS A 91 -6.86 30.64 -3.95
C LYS A 91 -7.64 31.08 -5.18
N GLU A 92 -6.97 31.42 -6.28
CA GLU A 92 -7.62 31.85 -7.53
C GLU A 92 -8.39 30.72 -8.24
N PHE A 93 -8.09 29.46 -7.89
CA PHE A 93 -8.69 28.27 -8.47
C PHE A 93 -9.65 27.55 -7.53
N GLU A 94 -10.06 28.22 -6.45
CA GLU A 94 -10.96 27.63 -5.46
C GLU A 94 -12.37 27.50 -6.01
N VAL A 95 -12.88 26.28 -6.08
CA VAL A 95 -14.25 25.97 -6.52
C VAL A 95 -15.16 25.91 -5.32
N ASP A 96 -16.28 26.65 -5.36
CA ASP A 96 -17.28 26.58 -4.28
C ASP A 96 -18.03 25.24 -4.35
N TYR A 97 -18.02 24.48 -3.27
CA TYR A 97 -18.72 23.20 -3.16
C TYR A 97 -20.25 23.32 -3.37
N LYS A 98 -20.84 24.52 -3.20
CA LYS A 98 -22.27 24.79 -3.41
C LYS A 98 -22.67 24.72 -4.87
N THR A 99 -21.74 25.03 -5.79
CA THR A 99 -21.99 24.98 -7.24
C THR A 99 -22.05 23.56 -7.78
N ILE A 100 -21.49 22.59 -7.03
CA ILE A 100 -21.42 21.19 -7.43
C ILE A 100 -22.79 20.51 -7.29
N LYS A 101 -23.27 19.92 -8.37
CA LYS A 101 -24.53 19.17 -8.37
C LYS A 101 -24.37 17.83 -7.67
N LYS A 102 -25.47 17.26 -7.19
CA LYS A 102 -25.49 15.93 -6.56
C LYS A 102 -25.13 14.82 -7.56
N VAL A 103 -25.50 14.99 -8.82
CA VAL A 103 -25.23 14.04 -9.91
C VAL A 103 -23.77 13.98 -10.34
N ASP A 104 -22.97 14.98 -10.02
CA ASP A 104 -21.56 15.02 -10.41
C ASP A 104 -20.65 14.27 -9.43
N VAL A 105 -21.19 13.93 -8.24
CA VAL A 105 -20.43 13.28 -7.16
C VAL A 105 -20.37 11.79 -7.35
N VAL A 106 -19.16 11.21 -7.21
CA VAL A 106 -18.91 9.78 -7.30
C VAL A 106 -18.54 9.21 -5.93
N PHE A 107 -19.28 8.21 -5.49
CA PHE A 107 -19.03 7.47 -4.25
C PHE A 107 -18.33 6.15 -4.55
N ARG A 108 -17.28 5.83 -3.80
CA ARG A 108 -16.66 4.50 -3.78
C ARG A 108 -17.27 3.70 -2.64
N ILE A 109 -17.98 2.63 -2.98
CA ILE A 109 -18.60 1.71 -2.02
C ILE A 109 -17.76 0.44 -1.93
N MET A 110 -17.30 0.10 -0.72
CA MET A 110 -16.55 -1.13 -0.48
C MET A 110 -17.51 -2.29 -0.39
N THR A 111 -17.51 -3.18 -1.39
CA THR A 111 -18.47 -4.29 -1.48
C THR A 111 -17.90 -5.48 -2.22
N PHE A 112 -18.32 -6.69 -1.81
CA PHE A 112 -18.00 -7.97 -2.45
C PHE A 112 -19.13 -8.50 -3.36
N GLU A 113 -20.23 -7.75 -3.53
CA GLU A 113 -21.42 -8.23 -4.24
C GLU A 113 -21.16 -8.68 -5.67
N HIS A 114 -20.21 -8.05 -6.36
CA HIS A 114 -19.86 -8.35 -7.74
C HIS A 114 -18.71 -9.38 -7.86
N ILE A 115 -18.16 -9.84 -6.73
CA ILE A 115 -17.11 -10.86 -6.70
C ILE A 115 -17.78 -12.23 -6.59
N PRO A 116 -17.43 -13.21 -7.46
CA PRO A 116 -17.98 -14.55 -7.37
C PRO A 116 -17.54 -15.25 -6.08
N LEU A 117 -18.33 -16.20 -5.64
CA LEU A 117 -17.98 -17.07 -4.52
C LEU A 117 -16.86 -18.03 -4.95
N ALA A 118 -15.93 -18.29 -4.05
CA ALA A 118 -14.88 -19.27 -4.30
C ALA A 118 -15.50 -20.68 -4.49
N PRO A 119 -15.00 -21.51 -5.41
CA PRO A 119 -15.52 -22.83 -5.68
C PRO A 119 -15.63 -23.67 -4.41
N GLY A 120 -16.80 -24.25 -4.15
CA GLY A 120 -17.08 -25.08 -2.97
C GLY A 120 -17.32 -24.32 -1.66
N ARG A 121 -17.30 -23.00 -1.63
CA ARG A 121 -17.57 -22.20 -0.43
C ARG A 121 -19.01 -21.68 -0.40
N LYS A 122 -19.63 -21.74 0.78
CA LYS A 122 -20.94 -21.14 1.05
C LYS A 122 -20.74 -19.74 1.62
N LYS A 123 -21.67 -18.83 1.29
CA LYS A 123 -21.65 -17.45 1.84
C LYS A 123 -21.80 -17.48 3.37
N THR A 124 -20.82 -16.93 4.06
CA THR A 124 -20.80 -16.86 5.54
C THR A 124 -21.11 -15.45 6.00
N LEU A 125 -22.01 -15.29 6.97
CA LEU A 125 -22.40 -13.98 7.50
C LEU A 125 -21.31 -13.27 8.29
N LYS A 126 -20.33 -14.03 8.85
CA LYS A 126 -19.28 -13.47 9.71
C LYS A 126 -18.08 -12.89 8.94
N ASN A 127 -17.72 -13.48 7.80
CA ASN A 127 -16.57 -13.06 6.99
C ASN A 127 -16.91 -13.15 5.51
N THR A 128 -17.52 -12.11 4.98
CA THR A 128 -17.92 -12.04 3.57
C THR A 128 -16.71 -12.22 2.64
N ALA A 129 -15.55 -11.69 3.04
CA ALA A 129 -14.31 -11.81 2.29
C ALA A 129 -13.81 -13.26 2.12
N ASP A 130 -14.02 -14.12 3.13
CA ASP A 130 -13.52 -15.51 3.12
C ASP A 130 -14.33 -16.43 2.22
N SER A 131 -15.56 -16.01 1.85
CA SER A 131 -16.46 -16.79 1.00
C SER A 131 -16.27 -16.52 -0.49
N HIS A 132 -15.60 -15.43 -0.84
CA HIS A 132 -15.41 -14.98 -2.23
C HIS A 132 -14.04 -15.39 -2.78
N ASP A 133 -13.92 -15.35 -4.10
CA ASP A 133 -12.64 -15.51 -4.76
C ASP A 133 -11.59 -14.54 -4.20
N LYS A 134 -10.35 -15.03 -4.08
CA LYS A 134 -9.24 -14.23 -3.59
C LYS A 134 -8.90 -13.13 -4.60
N VAL A 135 -9.03 -11.89 -4.17
CA VAL A 135 -8.80 -10.68 -4.99
C VAL A 135 -7.49 -9.98 -4.64
N ASN A 136 -6.98 -9.15 -5.55
CA ASN A 136 -5.69 -8.47 -5.41
C ASN A 136 -5.72 -7.31 -4.40
N PHE A 137 -6.89 -6.69 -4.21
CA PHE A 137 -7.12 -5.58 -3.29
C PHE A 137 -8.60 -5.57 -2.84
N PRO A 138 -8.96 -4.84 -1.77
CA PRO A 138 -10.35 -4.73 -1.31
C PRO A 138 -11.27 -4.28 -2.43
N PRO A 139 -12.29 -5.06 -2.80
CA PRO A 139 -13.14 -4.75 -3.94
C PRO A 139 -14.08 -3.60 -3.65
N PHE A 140 -14.40 -2.85 -4.69
CA PHE A 140 -15.27 -1.70 -4.60
C PHE A 140 -16.10 -1.51 -5.87
N GLN A 141 -17.16 -0.73 -5.74
CA GLN A 141 -17.95 -0.20 -6.85
C GLN A 141 -18.01 1.31 -6.76
N HIS A 142 -18.04 1.99 -7.90
CA HIS A 142 -18.33 3.41 -7.98
C HIS A 142 -19.82 3.62 -8.29
N TRP A 143 -20.43 4.52 -7.52
CA TRP A 143 -21.83 4.86 -7.62
C TRP A 143 -22.00 6.36 -7.75
N LYS A 144 -23.00 6.77 -8.54
CA LYS A 144 -23.40 8.18 -8.64
C LYS A 144 -24.91 8.29 -8.67
N PHE A 145 -25.42 9.50 -8.51
CA PHE A 145 -26.82 9.80 -8.72
C PHE A 145 -27.08 10.08 -10.21
N ASP A 146 -28.17 9.53 -10.71
CA ASP A 146 -28.75 9.90 -12.01
C ASP A 146 -29.61 11.16 -11.89
N ASP A 147 -30.01 11.74 -13.01
CA ASP A 147 -30.90 12.93 -13.07
C ASP A 147 -32.23 12.70 -12.34
N ASN A 148 -32.68 11.45 -12.26
CA ASN A 148 -33.86 11.02 -11.53
C ASN A 148 -33.61 10.79 -10.02
N ASN A 149 -32.47 11.19 -9.47
CA ASN A 149 -32.06 10.90 -8.08
C ASN A 149 -31.91 9.41 -7.70
N ASN A 150 -31.84 8.52 -8.66
CA ASN A 150 -31.55 7.10 -8.41
C ASN A 150 -30.04 6.88 -8.34
N LEU A 151 -29.60 5.94 -7.49
CA LEU A 151 -28.22 5.51 -7.43
C LEU A 151 -27.95 4.48 -8.53
N ILE A 152 -26.97 4.75 -9.37
CA ILE A 152 -26.55 3.84 -10.45
C ILE A 152 -25.06 3.50 -10.28
N PRO A 153 -24.68 2.22 -10.54
CA PRO A 153 -23.28 1.83 -10.55
C PRO A 153 -22.61 2.35 -11.83
N VAL A 154 -21.46 3.03 -11.70
CA VAL A 154 -20.71 3.59 -12.84
C VAL A 154 -19.32 2.99 -12.98
N GLY A 155 -18.91 2.12 -12.04
CA GLY A 155 -17.65 1.39 -12.10
C GLY A 155 -17.61 0.20 -11.18
N LYS A 156 -16.87 -0.85 -11.58
CA LYS A 156 -16.65 -2.07 -10.79
C LYS A 156 -15.17 -2.42 -10.82
N SER A 157 -14.61 -2.78 -9.66
CA SER A 157 -13.26 -3.32 -9.55
C SER A 157 -13.21 -4.80 -9.93
N HIS A 158 -12.04 -5.30 -10.37
CA HIS A 158 -11.84 -6.69 -10.82
C HIS A 158 -12.85 -7.12 -11.90
N TRP A 159 -13.15 -6.20 -12.80
CA TRP A 159 -14.16 -6.38 -13.84
C TRP A 159 -13.62 -5.99 -15.19
N LYS A 160 -13.84 -6.82 -16.21
CA LYS A 160 -13.42 -6.59 -17.59
C LYS A 160 -14.62 -6.52 -18.51
N GLY A 161 -14.69 -5.50 -19.35
CA GLY A 161 -15.83 -5.26 -20.26
C GLY A 161 -16.88 -4.33 -19.66
N ASP A 162 -18.08 -4.34 -20.22
CA ASP A 162 -19.19 -3.53 -19.75
C ASP A 162 -19.67 -3.94 -18.36
N LEU A 163 -20.24 -2.98 -17.60
CA LEU A 163 -20.69 -3.24 -16.23
C LEU A 163 -21.82 -4.27 -16.13
N THR A 164 -22.58 -4.48 -17.21
CA THR A 164 -23.72 -5.41 -17.28
C THR A 164 -23.36 -6.75 -17.90
N THR A 165 -22.59 -6.74 -19.01
CA THR A 165 -22.26 -7.91 -19.81
C THR A 165 -20.83 -8.42 -19.60
N GLY A 166 -20.01 -7.64 -18.90
CA GLY A 166 -18.62 -8.01 -18.61
C GLY A 166 -18.50 -9.14 -17.60
N GLU A 167 -17.26 -9.54 -17.33
CA GLU A 167 -16.93 -10.67 -16.47
C GLU A 167 -15.94 -10.28 -15.35
N PHE A 168 -15.98 -11.07 -14.28
CA PHE A 168 -14.99 -10.96 -13.21
C PHE A 168 -13.62 -11.37 -13.73
N ASN A 169 -12.62 -10.49 -13.55
CA ASN A 169 -11.24 -10.75 -13.95
C ASN A 169 -10.26 -10.04 -12.98
N LYS A 170 -9.36 -10.80 -12.38
CA LYS A 170 -8.34 -10.31 -11.45
C LYS A 170 -6.94 -10.17 -12.04
N GLU A 171 -6.75 -10.52 -13.32
CA GLU A 171 -5.42 -10.61 -13.95
C GLU A 171 -5.19 -9.59 -15.06
N HIS A 172 -6.23 -8.91 -15.54
CA HIS A 172 -6.14 -8.01 -16.68
C HIS A 172 -5.44 -6.67 -16.41
N GLY A 173 -5.35 -6.27 -15.13
CA GLY A 173 -4.69 -5.05 -14.72
C GLY A 173 -3.21 -5.23 -14.36
N LYS A 174 -2.53 -4.13 -14.12
CA LYS A 174 -1.12 -4.11 -13.74
C LYS A 174 -0.79 -2.95 -12.79
N MET A 175 0.24 -3.15 -11.98
CA MET A 175 0.82 -2.08 -11.18
C MET A 175 1.50 -1.05 -12.10
N THR A 176 1.38 0.24 -11.79
CA THR A 176 2.07 1.31 -12.53
C THR A 176 3.58 1.23 -12.33
N ASN A 177 4.35 1.59 -13.37
CA ASN A 177 5.81 1.62 -13.28
C ASN A 177 6.30 2.60 -12.20
N ASN A 178 5.55 3.67 -11.93
CA ASN A 178 5.90 4.62 -10.88
C ASN A 178 5.75 4.01 -9.50
N LEU A 179 4.66 3.27 -9.23
CA LEU A 179 4.47 2.57 -7.95
C LEU A 179 5.58 1.54 -7.73
N ALA A 180 5.92 0.76 -8.75
CA ALA A 180 7.04 -0.20 -8.69
C ALA A 180 8.37 0.50 -8.35
N ARG A 181 8.68 1.63 -8.99
CA ARG A 181 9.89 2.44 -8.67
C ARG A 181 9.85 3.00 -7.24
N MET A 182 8.67 3.38 -6.74
CA MET A 182 8.51 3.84 -5.36
C MET A 182 8.83 2.72 -4.37
N PHE A 183 8.39 1.49 -4.63
CA PHE A 183 8.71 0.32 -3.81
C PHE A 183 10.20 -0.01 -3.83
N LEU A 184 10.84 0.00 -5.00
CA LEU A 184 12.30 -0.18 -5.10
C LEU A 184 13.04 0.84 -4.23
N LYS A 185 12.71 2.13 -4.35
CA LYS A 185 13.32 3.18 -3.53
C LYS A 185 13.06 3.02 -2.03
N LEU A 186 11.86 2.56 -1.66
CA LEU A 186 11.54 2.32 -0.25
C LEU A 186 12.44 1.22 0.32
N CYS A 187 12.60 0.09 -0.40
CA CYS A 187 13.47 -1.01 0.00
C CYS A 187 14.95 -0.60 0.04
N GLU A 188 15.43 0.12 -0.97
CA GLU A 188 16.81 0.65 -1.01
C GLU A 188 17.12 1.54 0.21
N ARG A 189 16.24 2.51 0.49
CA ARG A 189 16.41 3.40 1.65
C ARG A 189 16.34 2.66 2.99
N TYR A 190 15.51 1.61 3.06
CA TYR A 190 15.45 0.79 4.27
C TYR A 190 16.74 0.00 4.46
N ALA A 191 17.29 -0.58 3.40
CA ALA A 191 18.53 -1.35 3.41
C ALA A 191 19.77 -0.55 3.84
N THR A 192 19.78 0.78 3.65
CA THR A 192 20.88 1.67 4.07
C THR A 192 20.81 2.09 5.54
N ARG A 193 19.78 1.73 6.28
CA ARG A 193 19.65 2.07 7.71
C ARG A 193 20.78 1.44 8.53
N GLY A 194 21.26 2.16 9.56
CA GLY A 194 22.38 1.74 10.39
C GLY A 194 22.23 0.36 11.03
N ASN A 195 21.01 -0.03 11.37
CA ASN A 195 20.71 -1.32 12.01
C ASN A 195 20.66 -2.52 11.05
N VAL A 196 20.70 -2.30 9.72
CA VAL A 196 20.59 -3.39 8.73
C VAL A 196 21.72 -3.36 7.68
N ARG A 197 22.36 -2.22 7.43
CA ARG A 197 23.40 -2.07 6.39
C ARG A 197 24.63 -2.94 6.58
N GLY A 198 24.90 -3.38 7.80
CA GLY A 198 26.09 -4.18 8.16
C GLY A 198 25.94 -5.68 7.93
N TYR A 199 24.76 -6.17 7.57
CA TYR A 199 24.57 -7.59 7.32
C TYR A 199 25.08 -7.98 5.93
N THR A 200 25.81 -9.10 5.83
CA THR A 200 26.35 -9.62 4.56
C THR A 200 25.24 -10.04 3.58
N TYR A 201 24.08 -10.42 4.09
CA TYR A 201 22.90 -10.81 3.33
C TYR A 201 21.88 -9.64 3.12
N ASN A 202 22.36 -8.38 3.18
CA ASN A 202 21.52 -7.19 2.99
C ASN A 202 20.78 -7.19 1.63
N ASP A 203 21.44 -7.64 0.56
CA ASP A 203 20.84 -7.71 -0.78
C ASP A 203 19.71 -8.73 -0.86
N GLU A 204 19.83 -9.87 -0.16
CA GLU A 204 18.76 -10.84 -0.03
C GLU A 204 17.56 -10.28 0.73
N MET A 205 17.81 -9.60 1.85
CA MET A 205 16.78 -8.88 2.61
C MET A 205 16.01 -7.89 1.74
N ARG A 206 16.74 -7.12 0.92
CA ARG A 206 16.16 -6.16 -0.03
C ARG A 206 15.33 -6.87 -1.11
N GLY A 207 15.85 -7.92 -1.72
CA GLY A 207 15.16 -8.72 -2.72
C GLY A 207 13.86 -9.28 -2.20
N GLN A 208 13.88 -9.86 -1.01
CA GLN A 208 12.69 -10.43 -0.36
C GLN A 208 11.65 -9.37 0.00
N ALA A 209 12.08 -8.18 0.43
CA ALA A 209 11.17 -7.06 0.68
C ALA A 209 10.50 -6.56 -0.60
N ILE A 210 11.22 -6.51 -1.72
CA ILE A 210 10.66 -6.16 -3.02
C ILE A 210 9.58 -7.18 -3.43
N LEU A 211 9.87 -8.48 -3.32
CA LEU A 211 8.90 -9.54 -3.58
C LEU A 211 7.65 -9.40 -2.69
N GLN A 212 7.84 -9.14 -1.41
CA GLN A 212 6.73 -8.91 -0.49
C GLN A 212 5.88 -7.71 -0.93
N LEU A 213 6.50 -6.59 -1.30
CA LEU A 213 5.77 -5.39 -1.73
C LEU A 213 5.04 -5.60 -3.07
N THR A 214 5.56 -6.42 -3.99
CA THR A 214 4.84 -6.75 -5.23
C THR A 214 3.57 -7.56 -4.95
N GLN A 215 3.59 -8.42 -3.95
CA GLN A 215 2.44 -9.24 -3.56
C GLN A 215 1.35 -8.45 -2.84
N ILE A 216 1.75 -7.52 -1.94
CA ILE A 216 0.80 -6.77 -1.11
C ILE A 216 0.57 -5.34 -1.59
N GLY A 217 1.25 -4.90 -2.65
CA GLY A 217 1.30 -3.51 -3.07
C GLY A 217 -0.06 -2.87 -3.35
N LEU A 218 -1.04 -3.64 -3.81
CA LEU A 218 -2.40 -3.17 -4.05
C LEU A 218 -3.35 -3.45 -2.88
N GLN A 219 -2.93 -4.24 -1.88
CA GLN A 219 -3.79 -4.64 -0.75
C GLN A 219 -4.04 -3.51 0.26
N PHE A 220 -3.36 -2.38 0.11
CA PHE A 220 -3.61 -1.21 0.96
C PHE A 220 -5.08 -0.78 0.87
N ASP A 221 -5.74 -0.66 2.04
CA ASP A 221 -7.16 -0.29 2.14
C ASP A 221 -7.30 1.19 2.47
N GLU A 222 -7.66 1.98 1.46
CA GLU A 222 -7.84 3.44 1.56
C GLU A 222 -9.06 3.81 2.42
N SER A 223 -9.96 2.86 2.68
CA SER A 223 -11.11 3.10 3.57
C SER A 223 -10.74 3.09 5.06
N LYS A 224 -9.58 2.50 5.39
CA LYS A 224 -9.12 2.33 6.78
C LYS A 224 -7.99 3.28 7.17
N SER A 225 -7.20 3.74 6.21
CA SER A 225 -6.02 4.56 6.49
C SER A 225 -5.62 5.43 5.31
N ASP A 226 -5.10 6.64 5.61
CA ASP A 226 -4.51 7.57 4.64
C ASP A 226 -2.97 7.49 4.61
N ASN A 227 -2.37 6.53 5.34
CA ASN A 227 -0.93 6.43 5.48
C ASN A 227 -0.34 5.14 4.85
N PRO A 228 -0.26 5.06 3.51
CA PRO A 228 0.35 3.92 2.82
C PRO A 228 1.84 3.76 3.12
N PHE A 229 2.55 4.86 3.42
CA PHE A 229 3.96 4.81 3.75
C PHE A 229 4.22 3.96 5.01
N ALA A 230 3.44 4.14 6.07
CA ALA A 230 3.53 3.33 7.28
C ALA A 230 3.23 1.86 7.00
N TYR A 231 2.20 1.57 6.22
CA TYR A 231 1.81 0.22 5.81
C TYR A 231 2.96 -0.52 5.09
N TYR A 232 3.55 0.10 4.06
CA TYR A 232 4.64 -0.52 3.31
C TYR A 232 5.94 -0.57 4.10
N THR A 233 6.23 0.43 4.93
CA THR A 233 7.42 0.39 5.80
C THR A 233 7.33 -0.75 6.81
N ALA A 234 6.16 -1.01 7.39
CA ALA A 234 5.95 -2.15 8.27
C ALA A 234 6.17 -3.48 7.53
N ALA A 235 5.66 -3.62 6.31
CA ALA A 235 5.86 -4.81 5.50
C ALA A 235 7.35 -5.05 5.16
N VAL A 236 8.08 -4.00 4.79
CA VAL A 236 9.53 -4.07 4.55
C VAL A 236 10.25 -4.48 5.83
N THR A 237 9.92 -3.86 6.98
CA THR A 237 10.52 -4.21 8.29
C THR A 237 10.31 -5.69 8.60
N ASN A 238 9.09 -6.19 8.46
CA ASN A 238 8.76 -7.59 8.73
C ASN A 238 9.52 -8.55 7.80
N SER A 239 9.67 -8.17 6.52
CA SER A 239 10.44 -8.96 5.55
C SER A 239 11.93 -9.04 5.94
N PHE A 240 12.54 -7.92 6.32
CA PHE A 240 13.92 -7.88 6.79
C PHE A 240 14.12 -8.71 8.06
N VAL A 241 13.26 -8.54 9.06
CA VAL A 241 13.31 -9.30 10.31
C VAL A 241 13.17 -10.81 10.05
N ARG A 242 12.32 -11.21 9.09
CA ARG A 242 12.17 -12.61 8.69
C ARG A 242 13.49 -13.20 8.20
N ILE A 243 14.22 -12.52 7.32
CA ILE A 243 15.52 -13.00 6.81
C ILE A 243 16.54 -13.05 7.94
N ILE A 244 16.62 -12.01 8.79
CA ILE A 244 17.51 -12.02 9.96
C ILE A 244 17.25 -13.26 10.84
N ASN A 245 16.00 -13.59 11.09
CA ASN A 245 15.64 -14.74 11.92
C ASN A 245 16.00 -16.08 11.24
N ILE A 246 15.85 -16.18 9.92
CA ILE A 246 16.28 -17.35 9.15
C ILE A 246 17.80 -17.52 9.26
N GLU A 247 18.56 -16.43 9.04
CA GLU A 247 20.03 -16.48 9.10
C GLU A 247 20.55 -16.76 10.50
N LYS A 248 19.94 -16.22 11.54
CA LYS A 248 20.27 -16.60 12.93
C LYS A 248 20.03 -18.07 13.19
N ARG A 249 18.93 -18.63 12.69
CA ARG A 249 18.65 -20.07 12.81
C ARG A 249 19.70 -20.89 12.07
N ASN A 250 20.04 -20.50 10.85
CA ASN A 250 21.07 -21.18 10.05
C ASN A 250 22.45 -21.12 10.75
N GLN A 251 22.78 -19.98 11.37
CA GLN A 251 24.00 -19.84 12.18
C GLN A 251 24.01 -20.80 13.37
N ASN A 252 22.90 -20.86 14.13
CA ASN A 252 22.81 -21.81 15.25
C ASN A 252 22.99 -23.25 14.81
N ILE A 253 22.36 -23.67 13.70
CA ILE A 253 22.53 -25.01 13.15
C ILE A 253 23.99 -25.30 12.77
N ARG A 254 24.66 -24.32 12.13
CA ARG A 254 26.10 -24.47 11.80
C ARG A 254 26.95 -24.59 13.06
N ASP A 255 26.67 -23.79 14.08
CA ASP A 255 27.39 -23.85 15.37
C ASP A 255 27.18 -25.18 16.08
N ASP A 256 25.94 -25.72 16.08
CA ASP A 256 25.65 -27.04 16.64
C ASP A 256 26.45 -28.15 15.93
N ILE A 257 26.54 -28.11 14.59
CA ILE A 257 27.32 -29.06 13.79
C ILE A 257 28.81 -28.94 14.11
N LEU A 258 29.37 -27.72 14.25
CA LEU A 258 30.76 -27.49 14.61
C LEU A 258 31.07 -28.09 15.98
N GLU A 259 30.24 -27.82 16.99
CA GLU A 259 30.41 -28.37 18.33
C GLU A 259 30.32 -29.91 18.37
N MET A 260 29.37 -30.50 17.63
CA MET A 260 29.27 -31.97 17.49
C MET A 260 30.53 -32.64 16.87
N ASN A 261 31.27 -31.89 16.02
CA ASN A 261 32.53 -32.34 15.42
C ASN A 261 33.78 -31.93 16.23
N GLY A 262 33.62 -31.41 17.44
CA GLY A 262 34.74 -30.97 18.30
C GLY A 262 35.43 -29.69 17.83
N MET A 263 34.76 -28.91 16.96
CA MET A 263 35.25 -27.63 16.47
C MET A 263 34.64 -26.45 17.24
N ASN A 264 35.32 -25.30 17.22
CA ASN A 264 34.80 -24.12 17.90
C ASN A 264 33.62 -23.50 17.13
N PRO A 265 32.52 -23.15 17.80
CA PRO A 265 31.38 -22.45 17.20
C PRO A 265 31.73 -20.99 16.86
N SER A 266 30.79 -20.25 16.26
CA SER A 266 30.96 -18.85 15.93
C SER A 266 31.29 -17.98 17.16
N TRP A 267 32.02 -16.90 16.95
CA TRP A 267 32.38 -15.92 17.98
C TRP A 267 31.17 -15.43 18.77
N THR A 268 30.04 -15.22 18.14
CA THR A 268 28.81 -14.78 18.79
C THR A 268 28.32 -15.79 19.85
N ARG A 269 28.40 -17.09 19.54
CA ARG A 269 27.98 -18.16 20.45
C ARG A 269 28.98 -18.34 21.59
N GLN A 270 30.28 -18.24 21.33
CA GLN A 270 31.31 -18.27 22.34
C GLN A 270 31.12 -17.16 23.40
N ASN A 271 30.86 -15.93 22.94
CA ASN A 271 30.63 -14.81 23.86
C ASN A 271 29.31 -14.87 24.62
N SER A 272 28.25 -15.43 24.04
CA SER A 272 26.96 -15.60 24.75
C SER A 272 27.06 -16.65 25.87
N GLY A 273 27.89 -17.68 25.70
CA GLY A 273 28.21 -18.65 26.77
C GLY A 273 28.94 -18.02 27.96
N VAL A 274 29.88 -17.12 27.69
CA VAL A 274 30.66 -16.43 28.74
C VAL A 274 29.80 -15.46 29.55
N SER A 275 28.87 -14.75 28.94
CA SER A 275 27.98 -13.81 29.64
C SER A 275 26.99 -14.53 30.58
N ASN A 276 26.55 -15.72 30.25
CA ASN A 276 25.70 -16.52 31.13
C ASN A 276 26.46 -17.13 32.31
N PHE A 277 27.77 -17.39 32.15
CA PHE A 277 28.60 -17.92 33.24
C PHE A 277 28.96 -16.84 34.29
N SER A 278 29.15 -15.59 33.86
CA SER A 278 29.43 -14.49 34.79
C SER A 278 28.20 -13.99 35.55
N ALA A 279 26.98 -14.27 35.09
CA ALA A 279 25.75 -13.94 35.82
C ALA A 279 25.36 -14.98 36.88
N GLY A 280 25.94 -16.19 36.84
CA GLY A 280 25.66 -17.31 37.77
C GLY A 280 26.59 -17.42 38.96
N THR A 281 27.72 -16.68 39.02
CA THR A 281 28.73 -16.79 40.11
C THR A 281 28.66 -15.66 41.13
N GLY A 282 27.60 -14.85 41.15
CA GLY A 282 27.47 -13.69 42.05
C GLY A 282 26.41 -13.82 43.16
N ALA A 283 26.12 -15.03 43.66
CA ALA A 283 25.21 -15.15 44.80
C ALA A 283 25.54 -16.37 45.64
N SER A 284 26.60 -16.30 46.46
CA SER A 284 26.72 -17.11 47.69
C SER A 284 27.88 -16.58 48.52
N SER A 285 27.60 -15.68 49.42
CA SER A 285 28.26 -15.56 50.73
C SER A 285 27.68 -14.35 51.48
N GLY A 286 27.06 -14.57 52.56
CA GLY A 286 26.54 -13.54 53.48
C GLY A 286 25.65 -14.14 54.56
N GLU A 287 26.20 -15.09 55.36
CA GLU A 287 25.70 -15.39 56.70
C GLU A 287 25.92 -14.20 57.63
N GLY A 288 25.02 -14.00 58.55
CA GLY A 288 25.15 -13.12 59.72
C GLY A 288 23.81 -12.53 60.05
N GLY A 289 22.99 -13.05 60.92
CA GLY A 289 23.12 -13.13 62.37
C GLY A 289 22.75 -11.76 62.95
N GLY A 290 21.60 -11.64 63.63
CA GLY A 290 21.26 -10.48 64.44
C GLY A 290 19.77 -10.47 64.87
N ASP A 291 19.42 -11.26 65.90
CA ASP A 291 18.29 -10.96 66.81
C ASP A 291 18.34 -9.51 67.25
N TRP A 292 17.23 -8.93 67.53
CA TRP A 292 16.87 -8.14 68.72
C TRP A 292 15.52 -7.46 68.51
N ASP A 293 14.57 -7.88 69.47
CA ASP A 293 13.33 -7.23 69.99
C ASP A 293 12.20 -6.88 69.04
#